data_d0ce99d164dabff5b7f9693a84f349cd
#
_entry.id   d0ce99d164dabff5b7f9693a84f349cd
#
_cell.length_a   1.000
_cell.length_b   1.000
_cell.length_c   1.000
_cell.angle_alpha   90.00
_cell.angle_beta   90.00
_cell.angle_gamma   90.00
#
_symmetry.space_group_name_H-M   'P 1'
#
loop_
_entity.id
_entity.type
_entity.pdbx_description
1 polymer ?
#
loop_
_entity_poly.entity_id
_entity_poly.type
_entity_poly.pdbx_seq_one_letter_code
_entity_poly.pdbx_strand_id
1 'polypeptide(L)'
;TLYYHQCLETLQKERPAFVFCTNQRPMTAIAPLLAAQELGIPTATFIFSWDNLPKATMVVETDYYFVWSDLMKKELLFYYPYIKEEQVFVTGTPQFESHFDTNKLLSKEVFFEQNDLDLNKKYICYSGDDVTTCPDDPKYLEDVAKAIRELNKKGHSLGIVFRRCPVDFSTRYDKVLEDYED
;
A
#
# COMPACT_ATOMS: atom_id res chain seq x y z
N THR A 1 20.48 7.99 22.14
CA THR A 1 21.19 8.15 20.84
C THR A 1 21.26 9.63 20.48
N LEU A 2 22.22 10.04 19.63
CA LEU A 2 22.33 11.42 19.12
C LEU A 2 21.00 11.88 18.47
N TYR A 3 20.41 11.05 17.65
CA TYR A 3 19.13 11.34 16.98
C TYR A 3 17.97 11.58 17.99
N TYR A 4 17.90 10.84 19.07
CA TYR A 4 16.92 11.08 20.13
C TYR A 4 17.06 12.46 20.76
N HIS A 5 18.29 12.88 21.10
CA HIS A 5 18.54 14.21 21.67
C HIS A 5 18.19 15.32 20.71
N GLN A 6 18.47 15.15 19.40
CA GLN A 6 18.05 16.10 18.36
C GLN A 6 16.52 16.23 18.30
N CYS A 7 15.79 15.10 18.38
CA CYS A 7 14.32 15.10 18.43
C CYS A 7 13.82 15.85 19.68
N LEU A 8 14.42 15.56 20.83
CA LEU A 8 14.06 16.19 22.10
C LEU A 8 14.25 17.72 22.04
N GLU A 9 15.44 18.18 21.63
CA GLU A 9 15.75 19.61 21.45
C GLU A 9 14.78 20.29 20.48
N THR A 10 14.47 19.63 19.36
CA THR A 10 13.54 20.15 18.38
C THR A 10 12.15 20.31 18.98
N LEU A 11 11.62 19.28 19.64
CA LEU A 11 10.29 19.32 20.25
C LEU A 11 10.20 20.33 21.40
N GLN A 12 11.27 20.47 22.19
CA GLN A 12 11.35 21.51 23.24
C GLN A 12 11.29 22.92 22.65
N LYS A 13 11.97 23.14 21.51
CA LYS A 13 11.99 24.43 20.82
C LYS A 13 10.65 24.74 20.16
N GLU A 14 10.13 23.81 19.36
CA GLU A 14 8.91 24.02 18.55
C GLU A 14 7.62 23.93 19.38
N ARG A 15 7.62 23.23 20.50
CA ARG A 15 6.48 23.02 21.42
C ARG A 15 5.19 22.66 20.70
N PRO A 16 5.16 21.62 19.86
CA PRO A 16 3.94 21.24 19.17
C PRO A 16 2.89 20.78 20.18
N ALA A 17 1.63 21.04 19.88
CA ALA A 17 0.51 20.57 20.70
C ALA A 17 0.29 19.05 20.58
N PHE A 18 0.85 18.44 19.53
CA PHE A 18 0.60 17.03 19.20
C PHE A 18 1.67 16.48 18.26
N VAL A 19 2.06 15.22 18.40
CA VAL A 19 2.96 14.51 17.49
C VAL A 19 2.21 13.36 16.82
N PHE A 20 2.11 13.42 15.50
CA PHE A 20 1.47 12.39 14.68
C PHE A 20 2.47 11.59 13.89
N CYS A 21 2.50 10.27 14.12
CA CYS A 21 3.34 9.33 13.40
C CYS A 21 2.52 8.65 12.30
N THR A 22 2.87 8.90 11.04
CA THR A 22 2.19 8.31 9.89
C THR A 22 2.54 6.84 9.65
N ASN A 23 3.65 6.36 10.24
CA ASN A 23 4.08 4.97 10.14
C ASN A 23 5.11 4.65 11.24
N GLN A 24 4.78 3.77 12.18
CA GLN A 24 5.70 3.33 13.24
C GLN A 24 6.69 2.24 12.82
N ARG A 25 6.52 1.63 11.68
CA ARG A 25 7.37 0.52 11.24
C ARG A 25 8.86 0.90 11.06
N PRO A 26 9.22 2.07 10.52
CA PRO A 26 10.60 2.50 10.45
C PRO A 26 11.19 2.77 11.84
N MET A 27 12.42 2.31 12.08
CA MET A 27 13.16 2.57 13.33
C MET A 27 13.33 4.06 13.64
N THR A 28 13.31 4.90 12.61
CA THR A 28 13.38 6.37 12.74
C THR A 28 12.15 6.99 13.41
N ALA A 29 11.02 6.26 13.47
CA ALA A 29 9.81 6.73 14.16
C ALA A 29 9.91 6.64 15.70
N ILE A 30 10.81 5.81 16.23
CA ILE A 30 10.93 5.55 17.66
C ILE A 30 11.37 6.80 18.43
N ALA A 31 12.46 7.42 17.99
CA ALA A 31 13.06 8.54 18.70
C ALA A 31 12.13 9.76 18.86
N PRO A 32 11.44 10.25 17.82
CA PRO A 32 10.53 11.39 17.98
C PRO A 32 9.31 11.06 18.87
N LEU A 33 8.78 9.82 18.82
CA LEU A 33 7.67 9.43 19.70
C LEU A 33 8.09 9.38 21.16
N LEU A 34 9.25 8.76 21.47
CA LEU A 34 9.78 8.72 22.83
C LEU A 34 10.11 10.12 23.37
N ALA A 35 10.68 10.99 22.52
CA ALA A 35 10.96 12.37 22.90
C ALA A 35 9.68 13.18 23.20
N ALA A 36 8.61 12.96 22.41
CA ALA A 36 7.31 13.58 22.66
C ALA A 36 6.73 13.11 24.00
N GLN A 37 6.80 11.82 24.29
CA GLN A 37 6.33 11.25 25.56
C GLN A 37 7.10 11.79 26.77
N GLU A 38 8.42 11.91 26.67
CA GLU A 38 9.25 12.52 27.75
C GLU A 38 8.84 13.96 28.04
N LEU A 39 8.41 14.71 27.00
CA LEU A 39 7.96 16.08 27.14
C LEU A 39 6.46 16.22 27.47
N GLY A 40 5.75 15.10 27.64
CA GLY A 40 4.31 15.09 27.89
C GLY A 40 3.47 15.61 26.71
N ILE A 41 4.00 15.56 25.48
CA ILE A 41 3.30 15.95 24.27
C ILE A 41 2.45 14.77 23.81
N PRO A 42 1.13 14.94 23.61
CA PRO A 42 0.27 13.86 23.12
C PRO A 42 0.73 13.29 21.79
N THR A 43 0.60 11.97 21.65
CA THR A 43 1.08 11.23 20.49
C THR A 43 -0.01 10.40 19.84
N ALA A 44 0.04 10.28 18.53
CA ALA A 44 -0.77 9.29 17.81
C ALA A 44 -0.01 8.60 16.70
N THR A 45 -0.45 7.40 16.37
CA THR A 45 0.07 6.67 15.21
C THR A 45 -1.04 6.24 14.26
N PHE A 46 -0.75 6.31 12.97
CA PHE A 46 -1.56 5.72 11.91
C PHE A 46 -0.99 4.35 11.53
N ILE A 47 -1.83 3.34 11.49
CA ILE A 47 -1.42 2.02 11.01
C ILE A 47 -1.36 2.04 9.49
N PHE A 48 -0.15 2.14 8.96
CA PHE A 48 0.12 2.47 7.57
C PHE A 48 -0.41 1.44 6.56
N SER A 49 -0.43 0.15 6.92
CA SER A 49 -0.90 -0.92 6.04
C SER A 49 -1.69 -1.95 6.83
N TRP A 50 -2.68 -2.56 6.17
CA TRP A 50 -3.54 -3.58 6.75
C TRP A 50 -2.76 -4.79 7.31
N ASP A 51 -1.58 -5.07 6.76
CA ASP A 51 -0.73 -6.19 7.14
C ASP A 51 0.34 -5.83 8.18
N ASN A 52 0.37 -4.60 8.67
CA ASN A 52 1.39 -4.18 9.63
C ASN A 52 1.16 -4.79 11.02
N LEU A 53 -0.10 -4.94 11.45
CA LEU A 53 -0.41 -5.46 12.77
C LEU A 53 0.10 -6.89 13.00
N PRO A 54 -0.12 -7.86 12.08
CA PRO A 54 0.39 -9.21 12.25
C PRO A 54 1.89 -9.36 11.94
N LYS A 55 2.49 -8.45 11.16
CA LYS A 55 3.89 -8.56 10.69
C LYS A 55 4.89 -7.73 11.48
N ALA A 56 4.46 -6.67 12.10
CA ALA A 56 5.37 -5.72 12.73
C ALA A 56 4.89 -5.35 14.12
N THR A 57 5.72 -5.63 15.12
CA THR A 57 5.48 -5.21 16.50
C THR A 57 5.57 -3.68 16.58
N MET A 58 4.58 -3.04 17.18
CA MET A 58 4.70 -1.64 17.57
C MET A 58 5.66 -1.54 18.75
N VAL A 59 6.69 -0.73 18.60
CA VAL A 59 7.76 -0.59 19.60
C VAL A 59 7.43 0.50 20.62
N VAL A 60 6.66 1.51 20.22
CA VAL A 60 6.29 2.63 21.07
C VAL A 60 4.78 2.71 21.18
N GLU A 61 4.27 2.69 22.40
CA GLU A 61 2.85 2.98 22.66
C GLU A 61 2.58 4.47 22.41
N THR A 62 1.45 4.78 21.81
CA THR A 62 0.98 6.16 21.62
C THR A 62 -0.35 6.38 22.33
N ASP A 63 -0.73 7.64 22.55
CA ASP A 63 -2.00 7.93 23.22
C ASP A 63 -3.20 7.57 22.36
N TYR A 64 -3.06 7.68 21.02
CA TYR A 64 -4.11 7.41 20.05
C TYR A 64 -3.63 6.61 18.86
N TYR A 65 -4.55 5.83 18.26
CA TYR A 65 -4.30 4.96 17.11
C TYR A 65 -5.35 5.18 16.04
N PHE A 66 -4.91 5.35 14.79
CA PHE A 66 -5.80 5.47 13.64
C PHE A 66 -5.68 4.23 12.76
N VAL A 67 -6.80 3.61 12.46
CA VAL A 67 -6.89 2.37 11.67
C VAL A 67 -7.87 2.54 10.51
N TRP A 68 -7.75 1.68 9.51
CA TRP A 68 -8.53 1.79 8.27
C TRP A 68 -9.98 1.30 8.42
N SER A 69 -10.21 0.31 9.28
CA SER A 69 -11.50 -0.39 9.38
C SER A 69 -11.75 -0.94 10.78
N ASP A 70 -12.99 -1.31 11.05
CA ASP A 70 -13.38 -2.01 12.28
C ASP A 70 -12.68 -3.36 12.42
N LEU A 71 -12.33 -4.03 11.31
CA LEU A 71 -11.54 -5.25 11.35
C LEU A 71 -10.14 -4.98 11.92
N MET A 72 -9.45 -3.97 11.40
CA MET A 72 -8.14 -3.57 11.91
C MET A 72 -8.21 -3.09 13.37
N LYS A 73 -9.30 -2.42 13.79
CA LYS A 73 -9.51 -2.07 15.19
C LYS A 73 -9.54 -3.31 16.07
N LYS A 74 -10.28 -4.34 15.66
CA LYS A 74 -10.35 -5.63 16.39
C LYS A 74 -8.99 -6.32 16.44
N GLU A 75 -8.25 -6.34 15.32
CA GLU A 75 -6.90 -6.91 15.27
C GLU A 75 -5.93 -6.14 16.17
N LEU A 76 -5.96 -4.81 16.16
CA LEU A 76 -5.13 -3.99 17.03
C LEU A 76 -5.36 -4.32 18.50
N LEU A 77 -6.60 -4.34 18.95
CA LEU A 77 -6.98 -4.67 20.33
C LEU A 77 -6.64 -6.13 20.69
N PHE A 78 -6.66 -7.04 19.73
CA PHE A 78 -6.28 -8.44 19.93
C PHE A 78 -4.77 -8.61 20.09
N TYR A 79 -3.96 -8.00 19.24
CA TYR A 79 -2.50 -8.12 19.29
C TYR A 79 -1.86 -7.27 20.39
N TYR A 80 -2.54 -6.17 20.78
CA TYR A 80 -2.05 -5.21 21.77
C TYR A 80 -3.10 -4.97 22.86
N PRO A 81 -3.34 -5.94 23.76
CA PRO A 81 -4.45 -5.92 24.73
C PRO A 81 -4.34 -4.84 25.81
N TYR A 82 -3.23 -4.15 25.91
CA TYR A 82 -3.06 -2.98 26.77
C TYR A 82 -3.64 -1.70 26.19
N ILE A 83 -3.92 -1.65 24.87
CA ILE A 83 -4.59 -0.52 24.21
C ILE A 83 -6.08 -0.57 24.52
N LYS A 84 -6.63 0.53 24.95
CA LYS A 84 -8.05 0.66 25.23
C LYS A 84 -8.84 1.02 23.96
N GLU A 85 -10.10 0.59 23.92
CA GLU A 85 -10.95 0.81 22.76
C GLU A 85 -11.14 2.29 22.41
N GLU A 86 -11.24 3.16 23.43
CA GLU A 86 -11.38 4.62 23.29
C GLU A 86 -10.16 5.32 22.71
N GLN A 87 -9.01 4.66 22.66
CA GLN A 87 -7.78 5.16 22.02
C GLN A 87 -7.74 4.88 20.52
N VAL A 88 -8.66 4.06 19.98
CA VAL A 88 -8.61 3.57 18.60
C VAL A 88 -9.73 4.16 17.76
N PHE A 89 -9.35 4.89 16.72
CA PHE A 89 -10.25 5.58 15.80
C PHE A 89 -10.21 4.94 14.41
N VAL A 90 -11.39 4.60 13.88
CA VAL A 90 -11.52 4.10 12.51
C VAL A 90 -11.69 5.31 11.60
N THR A 91 -10.68 5.58 10.77
CA THR A 91 -10.63 6.78 9.92
C THR A 91 -10.63 6.48 8.43
N GLY A 92 -10.58 5.20 8.04
CA GLY A 92 -10.26 4.84 6.67
C GLY A 92 -8.77 5.04 6.37
N THR A 93 -8.42 5.08 5.09
CA THR A 93 -7.05 5.37 4.65
C THR A 93 -7.03 6.37 3.49
N PRO A 94 -6.21 7.43 3.55
CA PRO A 94 -6.06 8.39 2.47
C PRO A 94 -5.61 7.77 1.14
N GLN A 95 -4.96 6.61 1.18
CA GLN A 95 -4.50 5.90 -0.02
C GLN A 95 -5.63 5.58 -1.01
N PHE A 96 -6.86 5.42 -0.51
CA PHE A 96 -8.01 5.04 -1.34
C PHE A 96 -8.95 6.21 -1.66
N GLU A 97 -8.71 7.41 -1.16
CA GLU A 97 -9.57 8.57 -1.43
C GLU A 97 -9.70 8.86 -2.93
N SER A 98 -8.60 8.69 -3.69
CA SER A 98 -8.62 8.91 -5.13
C SER A 98 -9.58 7.98 -5.90
N HIS A 99 -9.90 6.81 -5.35
CA HIS A 99 -10.86 5.88 -5.96
C HIS A 99 -12.31 6.34 -5.84
N PHE A 100 -12.59 7.28 -4.94
CA PHE A 100 -13.93 7.86 -4.75
C PHE A 100 -14.10 9.19 -5.49
N ASP A 101 -13.05 9.73 -6.07
CA ASP A 101 -13.10 10.95 -6.89
C ASP A 101 -13.44 10.58 -8.35
N THR A 102 -14.73 10.60 -8.66
CA THR A 102 -15.23 10.26 -10.00
C THR A 102 -14.67 11.15 -11.10
N ASN A 103 -14.19 12.37 -10.78
CA ASN A 103 -13.59 13.27 -11.77
C ASN A 103 -12.22 12.78 -12.26
N LYS A 104 -11.58 11.87 -11.52
CA LYS A 104 -10.31 11.24 -11.90
C LYS A 104 -10.48 9.95 -12.69
N LEU A 105 -11.71 9.42 -12.77
CA LEU A 105 -11.99 8.20 -13.51
C LEU A 105 -12.15 8.53 -14.99
N LEU A 106 -11.37 7.89 -15.82
CA LEU A 106 -11.55 7.95 -17.27
C LEU A 106 -12.76 7.11 -17.68
N SER A 107 -13.50 7.55 -18.73
CA SER A 107 -14.47 6.66 -19.37
C SER A 107 -13.73 5.46 -20.00
N LYS A 108 -14.45 4.38 -20.23
CA LYS A 108 -13.89 3.21 -20.91
C LYS A 108 -13.30 3.58 -22.27
N GLU A 109 -14.01 4.38 -23.03
CA GLU A 109 -13.64 4.80 -24.37
C GLU A 109 -12.31 5.59 -24.35
N VAL A 110 -12.21 6.58 -23.46
CA VAL A 110 -10.99 7.39 -23.29
C VAL A 110 -9.81 6.54 -22.82
N PHE A 111 -10.04 5.64 -21.88
CA PHE A 111 -8.98 4.74 -21.39
C PHE A 111 -8.48 3.81 -22.49
N PHE A 112 -9.39 3.24 -23.28
CA PHE A 112 -9.06 2.33 -24.39
C PHE A 112 -8.30 3.07 -25.50
N GLU A 113 -8.75 4.25 -25.87
CA GLU A 113 -8.07 5.10 -26.88
C GLU A 113 -6.64 5.47 -26.43
N GLN A 114 -6.47 5.89 -25.16
CA GLN A 114 -5.15 6.27 -24.63
C GLN A 114 -4.15 5.11 -24.53
N ASN A 115 -4.63 3.88 -24.51
CA ASN A 115 -3.80 2.68 -24.37
C ASN A 115 -3.83 1.77 -25.61
N ASP A 116 -4.32 2.27 -26.76
CA ASP A 116 -4.42 1.55 -28.02
C ASP A 116 -5.16 0.19 -27.90
N LEU A 117 -6.22 0.16 -27.07
CA LEU A 117 -6.99 -1.05 -26.81
C LEU A 117 -8.22 -1.15 -27.72
N ASP A 118 -8.54 -2.36 -28.20
CA ASP A 118 -9.71 -2.62 -29.02
C ASP A 118 -10.99 -2.69 -28.16
N LEU A 119 -11.95 -1.79 -28.42
CA LEU A 119 -13.23 -1.74 -27.71
C LEU A 119 -14.09 -3.02 -27.88
N ASN A 120 -13.83 -3.83 -28.90
CA ASN A 120 -14.52 -5.09 -29.15
C ASN A 120 -13.92 -6.29 -28.38
N LYS A 121 -12.74 -6.13 -27.79
CA LYS A 121 -12.11 -7.13 -26.95
C LYS A 121 -12.50 -6.93 -25.47
N LYS A 122 -12.46 -8.02 -24.70
CA LYS A 122 -12.46 -7.99 -23.25
C LYS A 122 -11.04 -8.16 -22.76
N TYR A 123 -10.64 -7.37 -21.78
CA TYR A 123 -9.28 -7.41 -21.26
C TYR A 123 -9.23 -7.92 -19.83
N ILE A 124 -8.21 -8.73 -19.55
CA ILE A 124 -7.81 -9.14 -18.22
C ILE A 124 -6.66 -8.23 -17.81
N CYS A 125 -6.82 -7.52 -16.69
CA CYS A 125 -5.71 -6.76 -16.11
C CYS A 125 -4.84 -7.72 -15.29
N TYR A 126 -3.59 -7.92 -15.72
CA TYR A 126 -2.58 -8.63 -14.95
C TYR A 126 -1.69 -7.61 -14.26
N SER A 127 -1.73 -7.57 -12.93
CA SER A 127 -0.87 -6.70 -12.13
C SER A 127 0.34 -7.50 -11.67
N GLY A 128 1.51 -7.16 -12.19
CA GLY A 128 2.78 -7.76 -11.78
C GLY A 128 3.17 -7.37 -10.36
N ASP A 129 3.91 -8.25 -9.70
CA ASP A 129 4.44 -8.04 -8.36
C ASP A 129 5.93 -7.62 -8.39
N ASP A 130 6.51 -7.27 -7.25
CA ASP A 130 7.93 -6.96 -7.15
C ASP A 130 8.80 -8.24 -7.20
N VAL A 131 10.07 -8.07 -7.57
CA VAL A 131 11.00 -9.19 -7.77
C VAL A 131 11.27 -9.98 -6.48
N THR A 132 11.13 -9.36 -5.32
CA THR A 132 11.43 -10.02 -4.04
C THR A 132 10.24 -10.84 -3.53
N THR A 133 9.04 -10.38 -3.81
CA THR A 133 7.79 -11.06 -3.43
C THR A 133 7.47 -12.19 -4.40
N CYS A 134 7.61 -11.95 -5.69
CA CYS A 134 7.31 -12.93 -6.73
C CYS A 134 8.40 -12.97 -7.82
N PRO A 135 9.53 -13.65 -7.59
CA PRO A 135 10.62 -13.73 -8.58
C PRO A 135 10.21 -14.41 -9.88
N ASP A 136 9.27 -15.35 -9.82
CA ASP A 136 8.78 -16.13 -10.98
C ASP A 136 7.56 -15.51 -11.68
N ASP A 137 7.15 -14.28 -11.32
CA ASP A 137 5.98 -13.61 -11.88
C ASP A 137 5.92 -13.54 -13.42
N PRO A 138 7.05 -13.37 -14.15
CA PRO A 138 7.04 -13.45 -15.61
C PRO A 138 6.53 -14.80 -16.17
N LYS A 139 6.81 -15.91 -15.47
CA LYS A 139 6.29 -17.22 -15.87
C LYS A 139 4.79 -17.32 -15.72
N TYR A 140 4.24 -16.72 -14.65
CA TYR A 140 2.79 -16.68 -14.43
C TYR A 140 2.09 -15.80 -15.48
N LEU A 141 2.70 -14.67 -15.85
CA LEU A 141 2.21 -13.85 -16.96
C LEU A 141 2.20 -14.64 -18.26
N GLU A 142 3.26 -15.39 -18.55
CA GLU A 142 3.36 -16.24 -19.73
C GLU A 142 2.27 -17.33 -19.74
N ASP A 143 2.00 -17.97 -18.59
CA ASP A 143 0.94 -18.98 -18.47
C ASP A 143 -0.45 -18.39 -18.70
N VAL A 144 -0.71 -17.19 -18.20
CA VAL A 144 -1.95 -16.44 -18.46
C VAL A 144 -2.07 -16.11 -19.96
N ALA A 145 -0.98 -15.64 -20.59
CA ALA A 145 -0.97 -15.32 -22.01
C ALA A 145 -1.25 -16.57 -22.88
N LYS A 146 -0.63 -17.70 -22.56
CA LYS A 146 -0.91 -19.00 -23.22
C LYS A 146 -2.38 -19.39 -23.10
N ALA A 147 -2.94 -19.27 -21.88
CA ALA A 147 -4.35 -19.61 -21.64
C ALA A 147 -5.29 -18.73 -22.44
N ILE A 148 -5.01 -17.44 -22.55
CA ILE A 148 -5.80 -16.49 -23.35
C ILE A 148 -5.72 -16.83 -24.83
N ARG A 149 -4.52 -17.13 -25.37
CA ARG A 149 -4.38 -17.58 -26.77
C ARG A 149 -5.21 -18.85 -27.04
N GLU A 150 -5.23 -19.82 -26.13
CA GLU A 150 -6.04 -21.02 -26.27
C GLU A 150 -7.56 -20.73 -26.22
N LEU A 151 -7.99 -19.79 -25.39
CA LEU A 151 -9.38 -19.34 -25.37
C LEU A 151 -9.78 -18.62 -26.66
N ASN A 152 -8.89 -17.76 -27.18
CA ASN A 152 -9.12 -17.05 -28.43
C ASN A 152 -9.24 -17.99 -29.63
N LYS A 153 -8.46 -19.12 -29.67
CA LYS A 153 -8.64 -20.18 -30.67
C LYS A 153 -10.02 -20.84 -30.60
N LYS A 154 -10.68 -20.78 -29.45
CA LYS A 154 -12.05 -21.30 -29.25
C LYS A 154 -13.14 -20.27 -29.51
N GLY A 155 -12.79 -19.11 -30.07
CA GLY A 155 -13.72 -18.06 -30.46
C GLY A 155 -13.97 -16.98 -29.41
N HIS A 156 -13.19 -16.93 -28.35
CA HIS A 156 -13.19 -15.77 -27.43
C HIS A 156 -12.41 -14.60 -28.04
N SER A 157 -12.70 -13.39 -27.56
CA SER A 157 -11.98 -12.17 -27.96
C SER A 157 -11.45 -11.51 -26.70
N LEU A 158 -10.29 -11.99 -26.23
CA LEU A 158 -9.65 -11.58 -24.99
C LEU A 158 -8.27 -10.97 -25.26
N GLY A 159 -7.90 -9.97 -24.47
CA GLY A 159 -6.54 -9.42 -24.41
C GLY A 159 -6.06 -9.32 -22.97
N ILE A 160 -4.79 -8.96 -22.79
CA ILE A 160 -4.17 -8.68 -21.50
C ILE A 160 -3.78 -7.20 -21.46
N VAL A 161 -4.10 -6.54 -20.37
CA VAL A 161 -3.44 -5.28 -19.98
C VAL A 161 -2.47 -5.63 -18.86
N PHE A 162 -1.19 -5.62 -19.18
CA PHE A 162 -0.15 -5.86 -18.18
C PHE A 162 0.23 -4.55 -17.48
N ARG A 163 0.07 -4.52 -16.17
CA ARG A 163 0.52 -3.43 -15.31
C ARG A 163 1.74 -3.90 -14.52
N ARG A 164 2.92 -3.43 -14.90
CA ARG A 164 4.15 -3.68 -14.14
C ARG A 164 4.05 -3.10 -12.73
N CYS A 165 4.62 -3.79 -11.74
CA CYS A 165 4.75 -3.23 -10.41
C CYS A 165 5.55 -1.91 -10.48
N PRO A 166 5.06 -0.81 -9.87
CA PRO A 166 5.70 0.51 -9.99
C PRO A 166 7.14 0.59 -9.49
N VAL A 167 7.56 -0.36 -8.65
CA VAL A 167 8.94 -0.44 -8.11
C VAL A 167 9.79 -1.49 -8.82
N ASP A 168 9.26 -2.17 -9.83
CA ASP A 168 10.01 -3.15 -10.63
C ASP A 168 10.54 -2.49 -11.91
N PHE A 169 11.81 -2.14 -11.91
CA PHE A 169 12.52 -1.55 -13.05
C PHE A 169 13.36 -2.57 -13.82
N SER A 170 13.19 -3.88 -13.53
CA SER A 170 13.95 -4.94 -14.19
C SER A 170 13.45 -5.22 -15.61
N THR A 171 14.24 -5.95 -16.38
CA THR A 171 13.90 -6.40 -17.75
C THR A 171 13.26 -7.78 -17.76
N ARG A 172 12.88 -8.34 -16.61
CA ARG A 172 12.44 -9.74 -16.47
C ARG A 172 11.19 -10.12 -17.27
N TYR A 173 10.36 -9.14 -17.62
CA TYR A 173 9.16 -9.36 -18.42
C TYR A 173 9.38 -9.19 -19.93
N ASP A 174 10.50 -8.61 -20.36
CA ASP A 174 10.69 -8.16 -21.74
C ASP A 174 10.47 -9.32 -22.74
N LYS A 175 11.05 -10.48 -22.45
CA LYS A 175 10.88 -11.68 -23.30
C LYS A 175 9.41 -12.12 -23.41
N VAL A 176 8.66 -12.11 -22.32
CA VAL A 176 7.24 -12.52 -22.35
C VAL A 176 6.43 -11.50 -23.13
N LEU A 177 6.73 -10.20 -22.98
CA LEU A 177 6.04 -9.14 -23.70
C LEU A 177 6.31 -9.23 -25.22
N GLU A 178 7.57 -9.50 -25.63
CA GLU A 178 7.94 -9.74 -27.04
C GLU A 178 7.23 -10.96 -27.62
N ASP A 179 7.19 -12.08 -26.88
CA ASP A 179 6.62 -13.36 -27.35
C ASP A 179 5.07 -13.30 -27.45
N TYR A 180 4.43 -12.33 -26.80
CA TYR A 180 2.96 -12.20 -26.66
C TYR A 180 2.46 -10.79 -26.98
N GLU A 181 3.07 -10.08 -27.91
CA GLU A 181 2.70 -8.73 -28.34
C GLU A 181 1.34 -8.67 -29.06
N ASP A 182 0.83 -9.79 -29.59
CA ASP A 182 -0.46 -9.95 -30.28
C ASP A 182 -1.64 -10.07 -29.26
#